data_0674883d3760ebec625fcff99f483a8c
#
_entry.id   0674883d3760ebec625fcff99f483a8c
#
_cell.length_a   1.000
_cell.length_b   1.000
_cell.length_c   1.000
_cell.angle_alpha   90.00
_cell.angle_beta   90.00
_cell.angle_gamma   90.00
#
_symmetry.space_group_name_H-M   'P 1'
#
loop_
_entity.id
_entity.type
_entity.pdbx_description
1 polymer ?
#
loop_
_entity_poly.entity_id
_entity_poly.type
_entity_poly.pdbx_seq_one_letter_code
_entity_poly.pdbx_strand_id
1 'polypeptide(L)' 'MSVQAEYRVSGMHCGHCVQSVTEEVSAIPGVTDVRVDLASGELVVTSDTDIAFQAIEAAVDEAGYSVAAR' A
#
# COMPACT_ATOMS: atom_id res chain seq x y z
N MET A 1 -9.72 15.86 7.23
CA MET A 1 -9.70 14.67 8.08
C MET A 1 -8.99 13.53 7.37
N SER A 2 -8.32 12.67 8.13
CA SER A 2 -7.59 11.55 7.53
C SER A 2 -8.49 10.33 7.36
N VAL A 3 -8.28 9.63 6.26
CA VAL A 3 -8.92 8.34 5.98
C VAL A 3 -7.83 7.27 6.06
N GLN A 4 -8.12 6.20 6.78
CA GLN A 4 -7.18 5.09 6.92
C GLN A 4 -7.82 3.83 6.36
N ALA A 5 -7.07 3.13 5.51
CA ALA A 5 -7.55 1.91 4.87
C ALA A 5 -6.50 0.81 5.03
N GLU A 6 -6.95 -0.42 5.17
CA GLU A 6 -6.09 -1.58 5.38
C GLU A 6 -6.24 -2.56 4.23
N TYR A 7 -5.10 -3.09 3.80
CA TYR A 7 -5.02 -4.06 2.70
C TYR A 7 -4.03 -5.14 3.07
N ARG A 8 -3.97 -6.18 2.27
CA ARG A 8 -2.96 -7.24 2.43
C ARG A 8 -2.21 -7.40 1.12
N VAL A 9 -0.89 -7.37 1.20
CA VAL A 9 -0.01 -7.52 0.04
C VAL A 9 0.64 -8.90 0.09
N SER A 10 0.61 -9.59 -1.05
CA SER A 10 1.20 -10.93 -1.19
C SER A 10 2.51 -10.85 -1.94
N GLY A 11 3.43 -11.76 -1.63
CA GLY A 11 4.69 -11.90 -2.36
C GLY A 11 5.86 -11.14 -1.80
N MET A 12 5.67 -10.39 -0.72
CA MET A 12 6.77 -9.67 -0.08
C MET A 12 7.62 -10.63 0.75
N HIS A 13 8.92 -10.63 0.53
CA HIS A 13 9.85 -11.55 1.19
C HIS A 13 11.01 -10.86 1.89
N CYS A 14 11.19 -9.56 1.69
CA CYS A 14 12.34 -8.84 2.27
C CYS A 14 12.04 -7.36 2.39
N GLY A 15 12.94 -6.62 3.05
CA GLY A 15 12.79 -5.18 3.25
C GLY A 15 12.72 -4.37 1.97
N HIS A 16 13.37 -4.82 0.91
CA HIS A 16 13.29 -4.17 -0.40
C HIS A 16 11.86 -4.20 -0.94
N CYS A 17 11.15 -5.28 -0.72
CA CYS A 17 9.76 -5.41 -1.14
C CYS A 17 8.89 -4.38 -0.44
N VAL A 18 9.08 -4.24 0.87
CA VAL A 18 8.36 -3.25 1.68
C VAL A 18 8.65 -1.84 1.15
N GLN A 19 9.91 -1.54 0.88
CA GLN A 19 10.31 -0.23 0.39
C GLN A 19 9.66 0.08 -0.96
N SER A 20 9.67 -0.88 -1.89
CA SER A 20 9.09 -0.69 -3.21
C SER A 20 7.59 -0.39 -3.12
N VAL A 21 6.86 -1.17 -2.34
CA VAL A 21 5.42 -0.96 -2.14
C VAL A 21 5.17 0.40 -1.50
N THR A 22 5.94 0.76 -0.48
CA THR A 22 5.80 2.04 0.22
C THR A 22 6.01 3.20 -0.75
N GLU A 23 7.04 3.14 -1.58
CA GLU A 23 7.32 4.21 -2.54
C GLU A 23 6.21 4.36 -3.57
N GLU A 24 5.74 3.27 -4.14
CA GLU A 24 4.70 3.31 -5.15
C GLU A 24 3.38 3.82 -4.59
N VAL A 25 2.98 3.33 -3.42
CA VAL A 25 1.73 3.75 -2.79
C VAL A 25 1.81 5.20 -2.32
N SER A 26 2.97 5.63 -1.82
CA SER A 26 3.17 7.01 -1.37
C SER A 26 3.07 8.02 -2.52
N ALA A 27 3.29 7.58 -3.74
CA ALA A 27 3.20 8.46 -4.91
C ALA A 27 1.75 8.74 -5.33
N ILE A 28 0.78 8.04 -4.76
CA ILE A 28 -0.63 8.28 -5.09
C ILE A 28 -1.07 9.64 -4.52
N PRO A 29 -1.66 10.51 -5.34
CA PRO A 29 -2.14 11.81 -4.84
C PRO A 29 -3.14 11.63 -3.71
N GLY A 30 -2.95 12.40 -2.64
CA GLY A 30 -3.81 12.34 -1.46
C GLY A 30 -3.30 11.43 -0.35
N VAL A 31 -2.37 10.55 -0.64
CA VAL A 31 -1.78 9.67 0.38
C VAL A 31 -0.81 10.47 1.24
N THR A 32 -0.98 10.41 2.56
CA THR A 32 -0.15 11.16 3.51
C THR A 32 0.78 10.26 4.31
N ASP A 33 0.43 8.98 4.46
CA ASP A 33 1.29 8.03 5.17
C ASP A 33 1.04 6.61 4.67
N VAL A 34 2.08 5.80 4.70
CA VAL A 34 2.00 4.39 4.29
C VAL A 34 2.79 3.56 5.28
N ARG A 35 2.18 2.48 5.76
CA ARG A 35 2.85 1.53 6.65
C ARG A 35 2.68 0.12 6.09
N VAL A 36 3.77 -0.62 6.08
CA VAL A 36 3.77 -2.00 5.60
C VAL A 36 4.41 -2.89 6.65
N ASP A 37 3.73 -3.98 6.98
CA ASP A 37 4.27 -4.99 7.89
C ASP A 37 4.67 -6.20 7.07
N LEU A 38 5.97 -6.46 6.98
CA LEU A 38 6.50 -7.57 6.21
C LEU A 38 6.04 -8.92 6.73
N ALA A 39 5.96 -9.06 8.06
CA ALA A 39 5.61 -10.34 8.68
C ALA A 39 4.19 -10.79 8.34
N SER A 40 3.23 -9.85 8.32
CA SER A 40 1.83 -10.17 8.06
C SER A 40 1.40 -9.84 6.63
N GLY A 41 2.19 -9.03 5.90
CA GLY A 41 1.82 -8.52 4.61
C GLY A 41 0.80 -7.38 4.68
N GLU A 42 0.56 -6.85 5.86
CA GLU A 42 -0.44 -5.81 6.04
C GLU A 42 0.05 -4.47 5.51
N LEU A 43 -0.82 -3.79 4.77
CA LEU A 43 -0.57 -2.45 4.23
C LEU A 43 -1.61 -1.51 4.81
N VAL A 44 -1.17 -0.46 5.47
CA VAL A 44 -2.06 0.57 6.01
C VAL A 44 -1.76 1.88 5.29
N VAL A 45 -2.77 2.45 4.66
CA VAL A 45 -2.65 3.69 3.90
C VAL A 45 -3.47 4.77 4.57
N THR A 46 -2.84 5.90 4.90
CA THR A 46 -3.51 7.07 5.43
C THR A 46 -3.54 8.13 4.34
N SER A 47 -4.68 8.76 4.14
CA SER A 47 -4.84 9.76 3.08
C SER A 47 -5.78 10.87 3.51
N ASP A 48 -5.75 11.98 2.78
CA ASP A 48 -6.65 13.12 3.01
C ASP A 48 -8.06 12.84 2.52
N THR A 49 -8.18 11.98 1.50
CA THR A 49 -9.44 11.62 0.87
C THR A 49 -9.49 10.11 0.67
N ASP A 50 -10.66 9.59 0.33
CA ASP A 50 -10.78 8.17 -0.02
C ASP A 50 -9.95 7.89 -1.26
N ILE A 51 -9.14 6.85 -1.18
CA ILE A 51 -8.35 6.38 -2.33
C ILE A 51 -9.03 5.11 -2.85
N ALA A 52 -9.32 5.10 -4.14
CA ALA A 52 -9.94 3.94 -4.76
C ALA A 52 -9.02 2.72 -4.65
N PHE A 53 -9.60 1.55 -4.38
CA PHE A 53 -8.83 0.32 -4.32
C PHE A 53 -8.02 0.09 -5.57
N GLN A 54 -8.56 0.46 -6.73
CA GLN A 54 -7.87 0.33 -8.01
C GLN A 54 -6.56 1.11 -8.07
N ALA A 55 -6.51 2.27 -7.42
CA ALA A 55 -5.28 3.05 -7.35
C ALA A 55 -4.22 2.34 -6.51
N ILE A 56 -4.64 1.77 -5.38
CA ILE A 56 -3.74 0.98 -4.52
C ILE A 56 -3.28 -0.27 -5.28
N GLU A 57 -4.19 -0.95 -5.94
CA GLU A 57 -3.89 -2.15 -6.72
C GLU A 57 -2.86 -1.85 -7.81
N ALA A 58 -3.04 -0.77 -8.55
CA ALA A 58 -2.10 -0.38 -9.59
C ALA A 58 -0.71 -0.07 -9.03
N ALA A 59 -0.65 0.62 -7.88
CA ALA A 59 0.62 0.95 -7.26
C ALA A 59 1.37 -0.30 -6.79
N VAL A 60 0.65 -1.22 -6.16
CA VAL A 60 1.24 -2.48 -5.68
C VAL A 60 1.67 -3.35 -6.87
N ASP A 61 0.89 -3.35 -7.93
CA ASP A 61 1.21 -4.08 -9.16
C ASP A 61 2.50 -3.52 -9.80
N GLU A 62 2.65 -2.20 -9.83
CA GLU A 62 3.87 -1.57 -10.33
C GLU A 62 5.10 -1.96 -9.52
N ALA A 63 4.91 -2.19 -8.23
CA ALA A 63 6.00 -2.68 -7.37
C ALA A 63 6.30 -4.17 -7.61
N GLY A 64 5.46 -4.87 -8.35
CA GLY A 64 5.64 -6.29 -8.67
C GLY A 64 4.95 -7.25 -7.72
N TYR A 65 3.94 -6.79 -6.99
CA TYR A 65 3.23 -7.60 -5.99
C TYR A 65 1.74 -7.56 -6.23
N SER A 66 0.99 -8.29 -5.40
CA SER A 66 -0.47 -8.34 -5.47
C SER A 66 -1.06 -7.84 -4.18
N VAL A 67 -2.19 -7.16 -4.25
CA VAL A 67 -2.87 -6.65 -3.07
C VAL A 67 -4.32 -7.13 -3.06
N ALA A 68 -4.85 -7.37 -1.86
CA ALA A 68 -6.25 -7.71 -1.65
C ALA A 68 -6.81 -6.79 -0.57
N ALA A 69 -8.11 -6.50 -0.67
CA ALA A 69 -8.80 -5.78 0.38
C ALA A 69 -8.84 -6.68 1.62
N ARG A 70 -8.66 -6.06 2.77
CA ARG A 70 -8.65 -6.79 4.02
C ARG A 70 -10.06 -7.07 4.55
#